data_34b2631d8e6cfb0c05cc76e04bdbc700
#
_entry.id   34b2631d8e6cfb0c05cc76e04bdbc700
#
_cell.length_a   1.000
_cell.length_b   1.000
_cell.length_c   1.000
_cell.angle_alpha   90.00
_cell.angle_beta   90.00
_cell.angle_gamma   90.00
#
_symmetry.space_group_name_H-M   'P 1'
#
loop_
_entity.id
_entity.type
_entity.pdbx_description
1 polymer ?
#
loop_
_entity_poly.entity_id
_entity_poly.type
_entity_poly.pdbx_seq_one_letter_code
_entity_poly.pdbx_strand_id
1 'polypeptide(L)'
;MVENNYINEQLLKQIETEQNVSIPQIQAVLKLIEEGGTVPFIARYRKEVTGGLDEEQIRAIYQEWDYGQKLAERKEDIMRLIEEKGKLTQELKDAIIASTKLSELEDIY
;
A
#
# COMPACT_ATOMS: atom_id res chain seq x y z
N MET A 1 7.55 -12.80 -5.39
CA MET A 1 7.46 -12.95 -3.92
C MET A 1 8.39 -12.01 -3.18
N VAL A 2 9.69 -12.03 -3.48
CA VAL A 2 10.65 -11.10 -2.88
C VAL A 2 10.25 -9.65 -3.20
N GLU A 3 9.83 -9.39 -4.43
CA GLU A 3 9.40 -8.06 -4.86
C GLU A 3 8.17 -7.56 -4.11
N ASN A 4 7.22 -8.45 -3.83
CA ASN A 4 6.02 -8.08 -3.08
C ASN A 4 6.36 -7.70 -1.64
N ASN A 5 7.29 -8.42 -1.00
CA ASN A 5 7.73 -8.08 0.34
C ASN A 5 8.42 -6.71 0.38
N TYR A 6 9.23 -6.43 -0.61
CA TYR A 6 9.91 -5.13 -0.72
C TYR A 6 8.92 -3.99 -0.87
N ILE A 7 7.93 -4.15 -1.75
CA ILE A 7 6.90 -3.15 -1.97
C ILE A 7 6.09 -2.93 -0.70
N ASN A 8 5.74 -4.01 0.00
CA ASN A 8 4.98 -3.93 1.24
C ASN A 8 5.76 -3.20 2.33
N GLU A 9 7.06 -3.46 2.45
CA GLU A 9 7.89 -2.76 3.43
C GLU A 9 7.96 -1.27 3.15
N GLN A 10 8.11 -0.88 1.89
CA GLN A 10 8.13 0.53 1.51
C GLN A 10 6.79 1.20 1.78
N LEU A 11 5.71 0.51 1.49
CA LEU A 11 4.37 1.03 1.75
C LEU A 11 4.13 1.20 3.24
N LEU A 12 4.57 0.26 4.07
CA LEU A 12 4.46 0.38 5.52
C LEU A 12 5.22 1.61 6.03
N LYS A 13 6.43 1.83 5.53
CA LYS A 13 7.23 3.01 5.92
C LYS A 13 6.56 4.30 5.50
N GLN A 14 5.95 4.33 4.32
CA GLN A 14 5.23 5.49 3.84
C GLN A 14 4.05 5.82 4.75
N ILE A 15 3.25 4.81 5.10
CA ILE A 15 2.11 5.00 5.98
C ILE A 15 2.56 5.44 7.38
N GLU A 16 3.64 4.85 7.88
CA GLU A 16 4.22 5.23 9.16
C GLU A 16 4.52 6.73 9.21
N THR A 17 5.14 7.24 8.17
CA THR A 17 5.50 8.66 8.08
C THR A 17 4.28 9.55 7.90
N GLU A 18 3.39 9.20 6.98
CA GLU A 18 2.23 10.03 6.66
C GLU A 18 1.18 10.07 7.75
N GLN A 19 0.93 8.94 8.41
CA GLN A 19 -0.08 8.86 9.46
C GLN A 19 0.50 9.02 10.86
N ASN A 20 1.80 9.14 10.97
CA ASN A 20 2.50 9.29 12.25
C ASN A 20 2.14 8.16 13.22
N VAL A 21 2.20 6.94 12.74
CA VAL A 21 1.94 5.73 13.52
C VAL A 21 3.10 4.76 13.37
N SER A 22 3.19 3.76 14.25
CA SER A 22 4.27 2.77 14.15
C SER A 22 3.89 1.64 13.21
N ILE A 23 4.89 0.96 12.66
CA ILE A 23 4.65 -0.20 11.80
C ILE A 23 3.88 -1.30 12.52
N PRO A 24 4.19 -1.66 13.78
CA PRO A 24 3.36 -2.63 14.50
C PRO A 24 1.88 -2.24 14.61
N GLN A 25 1.58 -0.94 14.76
CA GLN A 25 0.20 -0.47 14.77
C GLN A 25 -0.48 -0.68 13.43
N ILE A 26 0.24 -0.40 12.33
CA ILE A 26 -0.28 -0.61 10.98
C ILE A 26 -0.57 -2.10 10.76
N GLN A 27 0.37 -2.95 11.12
CA GLN A 27 0.22 -4.40 10.97
C GLN A 27 -0.95 -4.95 11.78
N ALA A 28 -1.14 -4.43 13.00
CA ALA A 28 -2.27 -4.84 13.85
C ALA A 28 -3.60 -4.48 13.20
N VAL A 29 -3.72 -3.27 12.66
CA VAL A 29 -4.93 -2.82 11.96
C VAL A 29 -5.22 -3.72 10.76
N LEU A 30 -4.22 -3.95 9.92
CA LEU A 30 -4.40 -4.76 8.71
C LEU A 30 -4.80 -6.19 9.04
N LYS A 31 -4.20 -6.77 10.07
CA LYS A 31 -4.53 -8.12 10.52
C LYS A 31 -5.98 -8.21 10.98
N LEU A 32 -6.44 -7.22 11.77
CA LEU A 32 -7.82 -7.21 12.26
C LEU A 32 -8.83 -7.07 11.11
N ILE A 33 -8.50 -6.26 10.11
CA ILE A 33 -9.35 -6.11 8.93
C ILE A 33 -9.39 -7.43 8.14
N GLU A 34 -8.25 -8.08 7.98
CA GLU A 34 -8.17 -9.36 7.30
C GLU A 34 -9.00 -10.44 7.99
N GLU A 35 -9.08 -10.38 9.32
CA GLU A 35 -9.90 -11.29 10.11
C GLU A 35 -11.40 -10.97 10.07
N GLY A 36 -11.79 -9.96 9.32
CA GLY A 36 -13.20 -9.58 9.13
C GLY A 36 -13.67 -8.43 9.99
N GLY A 37 -12.79 -7.78 10.72
CA GLY A 37 -13.15 -6.61 11.52
C GLY A 37 -13.43 -5.40 10.65
N THR A 38 -14.42 -4.61 11.05
CA THR A 38 -14.71 -3.34 10.37
C THR A 38 -13.93 -2.22 11.04
N VAL A 39 -13.75 -1.10 10.33
CA VAL A 39 -13.06 0.06 10.89
C VAL A 39 -13.73 0.56 12.18
N PRO A 40 -15.04 0.76 12.24
CA PRO A 40 -15.70 1.19 13.51
C PRO A 40 -15.52 0.19 14.64
N PHE A 41 -15.59 -1.10 14.35
CA PHE A 41 -15.41 -2.14 15.35
C PHE A 41 -14.01 -2.11 15.94
N ILE A 42 -12.99 -1.99 15.10
CA ILE A 42 -11.59 -1.94 15.53
C ILE A 42 -11.35 -0.71 16.40
N ALA A 43 -11.85 0.45 15.97
CA ALA A 43 -11.68 1.69 16.72
C ALA A 43 -12.33 1.63 18.11
N ARG A 44 -13.45 0.93 18.23
CA ARG A 44 -14.21 0.87 19.48
C ARG A 44 -13.75 -0.26 20.40
N TYR A 45 -13.48 -1.43 19.86
CA TYR A 45 -13.27 -2.64 20.66
C TYR A 45 -11.86 -3.21 20.63
N ARG A 46 -10.96 -2.64 19.85
CA ARG A 46 -9.57 -3.13 19.73
C ARG A 46 -8.52 -2.05 19.99
N LYS A 47 -8.84 -1.10 20.85
CA LYS A 47 -7.91 0.01 21.16
C LYS A 47 -6.58 -0.48 21.75
N GLU A 48 -6.61 -1.51 22.57
CA GLU A 48 -5.40 -2.06 23.16
C GLU A 48 -4.48 -2.72 22.15
N VAL A 49 -5.04 -3.21 21.04
CA VAL A 49 -4.26 -3.83 19.97
C VAL A 49 -3.66 -2.78 19.05
N THR A 50 -4.42 -1.71 18.76
CA THR A 50 -3.99 -0.66 17.84
C THR A 50 -3.21 0.47 18.52
N GLY A 51 -3.10 0.44 19.83
CA GLY A 51 -2.42 1.52 20.57
C GLY A 51 -3.26 2.79 20.68
N GLY A 52 -4.58 2.66 20.61
CA GLY A 52 -5.49 3.80 20.78
C GLY A 52 -5.83 4.57 19.52
N LEU A 53 -5.64 3.98 18.36
CA LEU A 53 -5.96 4.65 17.09
C LEU A 53 -7.47 4.89 16.98
N ASP A 54 -7.85 6.06 16.48
CA ASP A 54 -9.26 6.38 16.25
C ASP A 54 -9.73 5.87 14.89
N GLU A 55 -11.03 6.02 14.64
CA GLU A 55 -11.66 5.54 13.41
C GLU A 55 -11.05 6.16 12.15
N GLU A 56 -10.76 7.47 12.20
CA GLU A 56 -10.17 8.16 11.05
C GLU A 56 -8.77 7.66 10.74
N GLN A 57 -7.97 7.45 11.77
CA GLN A 57 -6.62 6.92 11.61
C GLN A 57 -6.62 5.52 11.03
N ILE A 58 -7.50 4.66 11.54
CA ILE A 58 -7.62 3.28 11.05
C ILE A 58 -8.09 3.27 9.61
N ARG A 59 -9.07 4.10 9.27
CA ARG A 59 -9.58 4.21 7.90
C ARG A 59 -8.48 4.70 6.95
N ALA A 60 -7.72 5.72 7.35
CA ALA A 60 -6.65 6.25 6.53
C ALA A 60 -5.55 5.20 6.28
N ILE A 61 -5.19 4.44 7.30
CA ILE A 61 -4.20 3.37 7.18
C ILE A 61 -4.67 2.34 6.16
N TYR A 62 -5.91 1.91 6.29
CA TYR A 62 -6.47 0.90 5.39
C TYR A 62 -6.56 1.42 3.95
N GLN A 63 -7.03 2.65 3.77
CA GLN A 63 -7.15 3.24 2.44
C GLN A 63 -5.80 3.39 1.75
N GLU A 64 -4.77 3.84 2.47
CA GLU A 64 -3.43 3.95 1.91
C GLU A 64 -2.86 2.57 1.54
N TRP A 65 -3.08 1.59 2.39
CA TRP A 65 -2.62 0.23 2.14
C TRP A 65 -3.29 -0.34 0.89
N ASP A 66 -4.63 -0.22 0.82
CA ASP A 66 -5.40 -0.74 -0.31
C ASP A 66 -4.99 -0.07 -1.62
N TYR A 67 -4.86 1.25 -1.60
CA TYR A 67 -4.43 2.00 -2.77
C TYR A 67 -3.02 1.59 -3.20
N GLY A 68 -2.11 1.46 -2.24
CA GLY A 68 -0.74 1.04 -2.53
C GLY A 68 -0.64 -0.36 -3.12
N GLN A 69 -1.49 -1.29 -2.66
CA GLN A 69 -1.54 -2.63 -3.22
C GLN A 69 -2.02 -2.61 -4.68
N LYS A 70 -3.05 -1.85 -4.96
CA LYS A 70 -3.57 -1.69 -6.32
C LYS A 70 -2.53 -1.04 -7.24
N LEU A 71 -1.84 -0.03 -6.73
CA LEU A 71 -0.78 0.64 -7.48
C LEU A 71 0.35 -0.33 -7.81
N ALA A 72 0.76 -1.15 -6.84
CA ALA A 72 1.82 -2.14 -7.04
C ALA A 72 1.42 -3.17 -8.10
N GLU A 73 0.20 -3.67 -8.04
CA GLU A 73 -0.32 -4.62 -9.04
C GLU A 73 -0.30 -4.00 -10.43
N ARG A 74 -0.75 -2.76 -10.55
CA ARG A 74 -0.78 -2.08 -11.86
C ARG A 74 0.63 -1.86 -12.39
N LYS A 75 1.58 -1.53 -11.53
CA LYS A 75 2.98 -1.39 -11.94
C LYS A 75 3.51 -2.68 -12.55
N GLU A 76 3.26 -3.81 -11.90
CA GLU A 76 3.69 -5.11 -12.41
C GLU A 76 3.05 -5.43 -13.76
N ASP A 77 1.76 -5.18 -13.90
CA ASP A 77 1.02 -5.41 -15.14
C ASP A 77 1.58 -4.58 -16.29
N ILE A 78 1.81 -3.31 -16.04
CA ILE A 78 2.34 -2.40 -17.06
C ILE A 78 3.74 -2.80 -17.49
N MET A 79 4.60 -3.13 -16.53
CA MET A 79 5.96 -3.57 -16.84
C MET A 79 5.94 -4.85 -17.69
N ARG A 80 5.09 -5.80 -17.34
CA ARG A 80 4.96 -7.04 -18.09
C ARG A 80 4.48 -6.79 -19.51
N LEU A 81 3.44 -5.96 -19.68
CA LEU A 81 2.90 -5.65 -20.99
C LEU A 81 3.90 -4.96 -21.89
N ILE A 82 4.67 -4.01 -21.35
CA ILE A 82 5.68 -3.30 -22.12
C ILE A 82 6.84 -4.24 -22.48
N GLU A 83 7.22 -5.10 -21.55
CA GLU A 83 8.27 -6.09 -21.78
C GLU A 83 7.89 -7.08 -22.87
N GLU A 84 6.64 -7.53 -22.89
CA GLU A 84 6.12 -8.42 -23.95
C GLU A 84 6.24 -7.79 -25.34
N LYS A 85 6.12 -6.48 -25.42
CA LYS A 85 6.29 -5.74 -26.67
C LYS A 85 7.75 -5.41 -26.98
N GLY A 86 8.67 -5.80 -26.08
CA GLY A 86 10.10 -5.53 -26.27
C GLY A 86 10.47 -4.06 -26.12
N LYS A 87 9.64 -3.27 -25.47
CA LYS A 87 9.84 -1.82 -25.35
C LYS A 87 10.22 -1.35 -23.95
N LEU A 88 10.40 -2.27 -23.01
CA LEU A 88 10.76 -1.90 -21.64
C LEU A 88 12.24 -1.49 -21.58
N THR A 89 12.48 -0.22 -21.25
CA THR A 89 13.81 0.31 -21.03
C THR A 89 14.03 0.55 -19.56
N GLN A 90 15.29 0.75 -19.16
CA GLN A 90 15.59 1.05 -17.76
C GLN A 90 14.92 2.36 -17.32
N GLU A 91 14.88 3.35 -18.21
CA GLU A 91 14.21 4.62 -17.91
C GLU A 91 12.72 4.44 -17.64
N LEU A 92 12.04 3.64 -18.46
CA LEU A 92 10.62 3.35 -18.27
C LEU A 92 10.39 2.57 -16.98
N LYS A 93 11.24 1.59 -16.71
CA LYS A 93 11.16 0.80 -15.49
C LYS A 93 11.30 1.68 -14.25
N ASP A 94 12.29 2.57 -14.26
CA ASP A 94 12.52 3.50 -13.15
C ASP A 94 11.34 4.43 -12.95
N ALA A 95 10.77 4.96 -14.05
CA ALA A 95 9.61 5.84 -13.98
C ALA A 95 8.38 5.13 -13.40
N ILE A 96 8.16 3.88 -13.79
CA ILE A 96 7.05 3.07 -13.27
C ILE A 96 7.22 2.82 -11.78
N ILE A 97 8.41 2.40 -11.36
CA ILE A 97 8.69 2.12 -9.96
C ILE A 97 8.54 3.38 -9.11
N ALA A 98 8.95 4.54 -9.62
CA ALA A 98 8.89 5.80 -8.90
C ALA A 98 7.49 6.41 -8.84
N SER A 99 6.54 5.91 -9.64
CA SER A 99 5.18 6.44 -9.68
C SER A 99 4.46 6.23 -8.34
N THR A 100 3.79 7.27 -7.86
CA THR A 100 3.05 7.23 -6.60
C THR A 100 1.55 7.30 -6.80
N LYS A 101 1.09 7.47 -8.04
CA LYS A 101 -0.34 7.58 -8.38
C LYS A 101 -0.65 6.75 -9.61
N LEU A 102 -1.86 6.20 -9.65
CA LEU A 102 -2.32 5.44 -10.82
C LEU A 102 -2.34 6.32 -12.07
N SER A 103 -2.68 7.60 -11.94
CA SER A 103 -2.69 8.53 -13.08
C SER A 103 -1.31 8.67 -13.72
N GLU A 104 -0.25 8.67 -12.92
CA GLU A 104 1.11 8.73 -13.45
C GLU A 104 1.43 7.49 -14.28
N LEU A 105 0.99 6.31 -13.83
CA LEU A 105 1.20 5.07 -14.57
C LEU A 105 0.47 5.06 -15.89
N GLU A 106 -0.76 5.55 -15.92
CA GLU A 106 -1.55 5.63 -17.15
C GLU A 106 -0.90 6.56 -18.17
N ASP A 107 -0.27 7.63 -17.71
CA ASP A 107 0.47 8.54 -18.60
C ASP A 107 1.71 7.88 -19.22
N ILE A 108 2.38 7.02 -18.47
CA ILE A 108 3.55 6.30 -18.96
C ILE A 108 3.15 5.23 -19.97
N TYR A 109 2.09 4.52 -19.70
CA TYR A 109 1.59 3.45 -20.56
C TYR A 109 0.87 4.01 -21.79
#